data_c75e22bb3106bf24a5e36f3104469f55
#
_entry.id   c75e22bb3106bf24a5e36f3104469f55
#
_cell.length_a   1.000
_cell.length_b   1.000
_cell.length_c   1.000
_cell.angle_alpha   90.00
_cell.angle_beta   90.00
_cell.angle_gamma   90.00
#
_symmetry.space_group_name_H-M   'P 1'
#
loop_
_entity.id
_entity.type
_entity.pdbx_description
1 polymer ?
#
loop_
_entity_poly.entity_id
_entity_poly.type
_entity_poly.pdbx_seq_one_letter_code
_entity_poly.pdbx_strand_id
1 'polypeptide(L)'
;VNTMGASTSRASHSNPNLAQVPNTNAPYGKDCRSLFVPNRGQKLLGIDVSGLELRCLSHYLANYDDGEYGKKLLEEDIHTVNQEAAGLATRDQAKTFIYGFLYGAGDQKIGEIVGKGQKAGKILKKKFLAQLPALKQLRTKVQKKAEALGAIIGLDGRRVPVRSKHAALNTLLQSA
;
A
#
# COMPACT_ATOMS: atom_id res chain seq x y z
N VAL A 1 -1.33 -3.82 22.48
CA VAL A 1 -0.48 -3.63 21.30
C VAL A 1 0.63 -4.65 21.32
N ASN A 2 0.81 -5.39 20.22
CA ASN A 2 1.96 -6.25 20.00
C ASN A 2 2.89 -5.54 19.00
N THR A 3 4.06 -5.11 19.46
CA THR A 3 5.00 -4.31 18.66
C THR A 3 5.66 -5.09 17.52
N MET A 4 5.64 -6.42 17.59
CA MET A 4 6.16 -7.35 16.57
C MET A 4 5.06 -8.27 16.02
N GLY A 5 3.85 -7.74 15.88
CA GLY A 5 2.66 -8.55 15.58
C GLY A 5 2.56 -9.07 14.13
N ALA A 6 3.31 -8.49 13.20
CA ALA A 6 3.36 -8.92 11.80
C ALA A 6 4.75 -9.39 11.39
N SER A 7 4.83 -10.28 10.39
CA SER A 7 6.10 -10.73 9.79
C SER A 7 6.93 -9.59 9.18
N THR A 8 6.27 -8.50 8.83
CA THR A 8 6.88 -7.25 8.34
C THR A 8 7.34 -6.31 9.46
N SER A 9 7.30 -6.75 10.72
CA SER A 9 7.61 -5.98 11.93
C SER A 9 6.67 -4.79 12.20
N ARG A 10 5.54 -4.73 11.54
CA ARG A 10 4.48 -3.78 11.91
C ARG A 10 3.81 -4.21 13.21
N ALA A 11 3.48 -3.24 14.06
CA ALA A 11 2.70 -3.49 15.26
C ALA A 11 1.28 -3.95 14.91
N SER A 12 0.69 -4.77 15.76
CA SER A 12 -0.71 -5.15 15.69
C SER A 12 -1.46 -4.82 16.96
N HIS A 13 -2.76 -4.66 16.85
CA HIS A 13 -3.64 -4.36 17.97
C HIS A 13 -4.70 -5.46 18.11
N SER A 14 -4.93 -5.91 19.33
CA SER A 14 -6.01 -6.84 19.66
C SER A 14 -6.51 -6.57 21.07
N ASN A 15 -7.78 -6.84 21.30
CA ASN A 15 -8.45 -6.78 22.60
C ASN A 15 -8.24 -5.48 23.38
N PRO A 16 -8.65 -4.30 22.87
CA PRO A 16 -9.33 -4.00 21.61
C PRO A 16 -8.39 -3.73 20.47
N ASN A 17 -8.90 -3.78 19.20
CA ASN A 17 -8.15 -3.37 18.03
C ASN A 17 -8.24 -1.85 17.82
N LEU A 18 -7.31 -1.12 18.40
CA LEU A 18 -7.26 0.35 18.34
C LEU A 18 -6.89 0.89 16.94
N ALA A 19 -6.33 0.04 16.06
CA ALA A 19 -6.03 0.45 14.69
C ALA A 19 -7.30 0.60 13.82
N GLN A 20 -8.44 0.09 14.28
CA GLN A 20 -9.73 0.15 13.56
C GLN A 20 -10.71 1.17 14.15
N VAL A 21 -10.25 2.13 14.97
CA VAL A 21 -11.09 3.24 15.41
C VAL A 21 -11.60 4.00 14.18
N PRO A 22 -12.94 4.22 14.07
CA PRO A 22 -13.52 4.84 12.88
C PRO A 22 -12.90 6.19 12.54
N ASN A 23 -12.85 6.51 11.25
CA ASN A 23 -12.46 7.84 10.77
C ASN A 23 -13.45 8.89 11.29
N THR A 24 -13.02 10.12 11.51
CA THR A 24 -13.86 11.24 11.96
C THR A 24 -15.06 11.53 11.04
N ASN A 25 -14.98 11.13 9.76
CA ASN A 25 -16.09 11.28 8.80
C ASN A 25 -17.05 10.07 8.79
N ALA A 26 -16.69 8.99 9.47
CA ALA A 26 -17.58 7.83 9.63
C ALA A 26 -18.64 8.09 10.73
N PRO A 27 -19.77 7.38 10.69
CA PRO A 27 -20.75 7.42 11.80
C PRO A 27 -20.05 7.14 13.13
N TYR A 28 -20.33 7.97 14.13
CA TYR A 28 -19.72 7.93 15.48
C TYR A 28 -18.19 8.07 15.52
N GLY A 29 -17.52 8.40 14.41
CA GLY A 29 -16.08 8.47 14.35
C GLY A 29 -15.49 9.54 15.28
N LYS A 30 -16.12 10.71 15.36
CA LYS A 30 -15.71 11.78 16.28
C LYS A 30 -15.86 11.34 17.75
N ASP A 31 -16.98 10.71 18.08
CA ASP A 31 -17.25 10.26 19.45
C ASP A 31 -16.26 9.18 19.89
N CYS A 32 -16.02 8.18 19.03
CA CYS A 32 -15.02 7.14 19.30
C CYS A 32 -13.61 7.73 19.50
N ARG A 33 -13.22 8.74 18.71
CA ARG A 33 -11.89 9.35 18.84
C ARG A 33 -11.77 10.28 20.03
N SER A 34 -12.86 10.92 20.47
CA SER A 34 -12.88 11.77 21.67
C SER A 34 -12.63 11.01 22.98
N LEU A 35 -12.75 9.68 22.95
CA LEU A 35 -12.40 8.82 24.09
C LEU A 35 -10.89 8.74 24.35
N PHE A 36 -10.07 9.08 23.34
CA PHE A 36 -8.60 9.08 23.47
C PHE A 36 -8.15 10.47 23.92
N VAL A 37 -7.90 10.62 25.19
CA VAL A 37 -7.48 11.89 25.79
C VAL A 37 -6.12 11.73 26.48
N PRO A 38 -5.29 12.77 26.51
CA PRO A 38 -4.04 12.73 27.28
C PRO A 38 -4.31 12.79 28.77
N ASN A 39 -3.37 12.35 29.58
CA ASN A 39 -3.41 12.61 31.01
C ASN A 39 -3.30 14.10 31.29
N ARG A 40 -3.73 14.52 32.49
CA ARG A 40 -3.65 15.91 32.92
C ARG A 40 -2.21 16.45 32.79
N GLY A 41 -2.07 17.58 32.12
CA GLY A 41 -0.76 18.22 31.85
C GLY A 41 0.03 17.61 30.71
N GLN A 42 -0.51 16.59 30.01
CA GLN A 42 0.12 15.99 28.82
C GLN A 42 -0.62 16.37 27.55
N LYS A 43 0.00 16.11 26.40
CA LYS A 43 -0.59 16.28 25.07
C LYS A 43 -0.46 14.98 24.28
N LEU A 44 -1.44 14.68 23.44
CA LEU A 44 -1.33 13.64 22.41
C LEU A 44 -0.62 14.25 21.18
N LEU A 45 0.45 13.59 20.73
CA LEU A 45 1.13 13.93 19.50
C LEU A 45 0.87 12.82 18.48
N GLY A 46 0.24 13.17 17.36
CA GLY A 46 0.04 12.27 16.23
C GLY A 46 0.97 12.64 15.09
N ILE A 47 1.75 11.68 14.60
CA ILE A 47 2.64 11.83 13.44
C ILE A 47 2.32 10.71 12.47
N ASP A 48 2.11 11.07 11.19
CA ASP A 48 1.92 10.12 10.11
C ASP A 48 2.83 10.47 8.93
N VAL A 49 3.42 9.46 8.30
CA VAL A 49 4.28 9.64 7.13
C VAL A 49 3.43 9.62 5.87
N SER A 50 3.31 10.75 5.22
CA SER A 50 2.51 10.89 4.00
C SER A 50 2.99 9.95 2.90
N GLY A 51 2.09 9.07 2.45
CA GLY A 51 2.33 8.18 1.31
C GLY A 51 3.50 7.22 1.48
N LEU A 52 3.76 6.73 2.70
CA LEU A 52 4.95 5.90 3.01
C LEU A 52 5.14 4.76 2.01
N GLU A 53 4.11 3.96 1.73
CA GLU A 53 4.22 2.84 0.80
C GLU A 53 4.59 3.28 -0.62
N LEU A 54 4.10 4.43 -1.09
CA LEU A 54 4.44 4.95 -2.41
C LEU A 54 5.87 5.50 -2.46
N ARG A 55 6.37 6.03 -1.34
CA ARG A 55 7.78 6.45 -1.20
C ARG A 55 8.71 5.24 -1.20
N CYS A 56 8.38 4.19 -0.48
CA CYS A 56 9.12 2.93 -0.54
C CYS A 56 9.06 2.31 -1.95
N LEU A 57 7.89 2.37 -2.60
CA LEU A 57 7.76 1.92 -3.99
C LEU A 57 8.67 2.70 -4.92
N SER A 58 8.70 4.03 -4.82
CA SER A 58 9.54 4.89 -5.68
C SER A 58 11.02 4.57 -5.53
N HIS A 59 11.48 4.28 -4.29
CA HIS A 59 12.85 3.84 -4.03
C HIS A 59 13.19 2.55 -4.80
N TYR A 60 12.30 1.56 -4.76
CA TYR A 60 12.53 0.30 -5.49
C TYR A 60 12.40 0.45 -7.01
N LEU A 61 11.54 1.38 -7.49
CA LEU A 61 11.37 1.66 -8.91
C LEU A 61 12.56 2.39 -9.52
N ALA A 62 13.29 3.19 -8.75
CA ALA A 62 14.41 3.99 -9.22
C ALA A 62 15.49 3.17 -9.98
N ASN A 63 15.61 1.88 -9.67
CA ASN A 63 16.50 0.96 -10.40
C ASN A 63 15.98 0.56 -11.79
N TYR A 64 14.78 0.99 -12.19
CA TYR A 64 14.10 0.59 -13.43
C TYR A 64 13.56 1.77 -14.23
N ASP A 65 13.46 2.95 -13.60
CA ASP A 65 12.90 4.17 -14.21
C ASP A 65 13.73 5.42 -13.93
N ASP A 66 14.99 5.24 -13.48
CA ASP A 66 15.91 6.33 -13.15
C ASP A 66 15.32 7.40 -12.19
N GLY A 67 14.38 6.94 -11.33
CA GLY A 67 13.74 7.80 -10.33
C GLY A 67 12.56 8.62 -10.84
N GLU A 68 12.09 8.38 -12.04
CA GLU A 68 10.98 9.11 -12.69
C GLU A 68 9.70 9.09 -11.83
N TYR A 69 9.30 7.92 -11.33
CA TYR A 69 8.14 7.81 -10.45
C TYR A 69 8.32 8.59 -9.15
N GLY A 70 9.55 8.62 -8.63
CA GLY A 70 9.89 9.39 -7.42
C GLY A 70 9.76 10.89 -7.63
N LYS A 71 10.20 11.42 -8.77
CA LYS A 71 10.03 12.83 -9.14
C LYS A 71 8.55 13.19 -9.18
N LYS A 72 7.74 12.43 -9.90
CA LYS A 72 6.28 12.61 -9.95
C LYS A 72 5.62 12.55 -8.57
N LEU A 73 6.08 11.67 -7.69
CA LEU A 73 5.58 11.57 -6.32
C LEU A 73 5.85 12.82 -5.49
N LEU A 74 6.94 13.54 -5.75
CA LEU A 74 7.35 14.75 -5.00
C LEU A 74 6.79 16.04 -5.61
N GLU A 75 6.63 16.09 -6.91
CA GLU A 75 6.31 17.31 -7.67
C GLU A 75 4.84 17.38 -8.09
N GLU A 76 4.16 16.23 -8.18
CA GLU A 76 2.79 16.12 -8.69
C GLU A 76 1.84 15.43 -7.67
N ASP A 77 0.54 15.50 -7.92
CA ASP A 77 -0.41 14.63 -7.21
C ASP A 77 -0.33 13.20 -7.76
N ILE A 78 0.39 12.35 -7.05
CA ILE A 78 0.63 10.96 -7.45
C ILE A 78 -0.66 10.16 -7.67
N HIS A 79 -1.77 10.53 -7.03
CA HIS A 79 -3.04 9.86 -7.25
C HIS A 79 -3.65 10.23 -8.60
N THR A 80 -3.43 11.46 -9.06
CA THR A 80 -3.80 11.89 -10.42
C THR A 80 -2.92 11.20 -11.47
N VAL A 81 -1.62 11.11 -11.25
CA VAL A 81 -0.70 10.34 -12.12
C VAL A 81 -1.12 8.87 -12.23
N ASN A 82 -1.46 8.24 -11.11
CA ASN A 82 -1.94 6.85 -11.11
C ASN A 82 -3.35 6.71 -11.72
N GLN A 83 -4.21 7.74 -11.62
CA GLN A 83 -5.52 7.79 -12.26
C GLN A 83 -5.38 7.71 -13.78
N GLU A 84 -4.52 8.52 -14.35
CA GLU A 84 -4.24 8.55 -15.80
C GLU A 84 -3.63 7.23 -16.27
N ALA A 85 -2.62 6.74 -15.57
CA ALA A 85 -1.96 5.47 -15.88
C ALA A 85 -2.93 4.27 -15.87
N ALA A 86 -3.86 4.24 -14.94
CA ALA A 86 -4.88 3.20 -14.86
C ALA A 86 -6.09 3.48 -15.79
N GLY A 87 -6.30 4.74 -16.20
CA GLY A 87 -7.49 5.20 -16.93
C GLY A 87 -8.75 5.12 -16.09
N LEU A 88 -8.66 5.60 -14.84
CA LEU A 88 -9.76 5.65 -13.90
C LEU A 88 -10.51 6.97 -14.00
N ALA A 89 -11.82 6.96 -13.66
CA ALA A 89 -12.67 8.13 -13.80
C ALA A 89 -12.39 9.19 -12.72
N THR A 90 -12.03 8.77 -11.51
CA THR A 90 -11.82 9.67 -10.38
C THR A 90 -10.52 9.41 -9.63
N ARG A 91 -10.00 10.44 -8.99
CA ARG A 91 -8.83 10.41 -8.13
C ARG A 91 -9.03 9.46 -6.92
N ASP A 92 -10.22 9.40 -6.36
CA ASP A 92 -10.53 8.52 -5.24
C ASP A 92 -10.53 7.05 -5.65
N GLN A 93 -11.00 6.73 -6.86
CA GLN A 93 -10.85 5.41 -7.44
C GLN A 93 -9.38 5.06 -7.62
N ALA A 94 -8.54 6.00 -8.07
CA ALA A 94 -7.10 5.77 -8.23
C ALA A 94 -6.41 5.52 -6.89
N LYS A 95 -6.74 6.30 -5.87
CA LYS A 95 -6.24 6.07 -4.50
C LYS A 95 -6.61 4.68 -3.99
N THR A 96 -7.87 4.29 -4.10
CA THR A 96 -8.33 2.96 -3.69
C THR A 96 -7.68 1.86 -4.52
N PHE A 97 -7.54 2.07 -5.83
CA PHE A 97 -6.93 1.13 -6.76
C PHE A 97 -5.46 0.89 -6.44
N ILE A 98 -4.65 1.96 -6.29
CA ILE A 98 -3.20 1.79 -6.10
C ILE A 98 -2.90 1.01 -4.82
N TYR A 99 -3.54 1.36 -3.70
CA TYR A 99 -3.34 0.61 -2.46
C TYR A 99 -3.89 -0.82 -2.55
N GLY A 100 -5.08 -1.03 -3.14
CA GLY A 100 -5.59 -2.37 -3.38
C GLY A 100 -4.64 -3.20 -4.25
N PHE A 101 -4.09 -2.61 -5.31
CA PHE A 101 -3.11 -3.26 -6.19
C PHE A 101 -1.82 -3.63 -5.44
N LEU A 102 -1.24 -2.69 -4.68
CA LEU A 102 -0.01 -2.90 -3.91
C LEU A 102 -0.21 -3.96 -2.83
N TYR A 103 -1.38 -4.01 -2.21
CA TYR A 103 -1.74 -5.00 -1.20
C TYR A 103 -2.15 -6.36 -1.79
N GLY A 104 -2.07 -6.51 -3.11
CA GLY A 104 -2.31 -7.79 -3.78
C GLY A 104 -3.77 -8.18 -3.91
N ALA A 105 -4.69 -7.20 -3.93
CA ALA A 105 -6.11 -7.46 -4.15
C ALA A 105 -6.36 -8.26 -5.42
N GLY A 106 -7.27 -9.25 -5.35
CA GLY A 106 -7.70 -10.05 -6.48
C GLY A 106 -8.41 -9.23 -7.55
N ASP A 107 -8.56 -9.80 -8.74
CA ASP A 107 -9.17 -9.10 -9.89
C ASP A 107 -10.62 -8.71 -9.60
N GLN A 108 -11.37 -9.54 -8.86
CA GLN A 108 -12.73 -9.24 -8.43
C GLN A 108 -12.78 -7.93 -7.63
N LYS A 109 -11.99 -7.85 -6.56
CA LYS A 109 -11.96 -6.68 -5.68
C LYS A 109 -11.49 -5.41 -6.39
N ILE A 110 -10.56 -5.53 -7.33
CA ILE A 110 -10.12 -4.41 -8.16
C ILE A 110 -11.24 -3.97 -9.13
N GLY A 111 -12.01 -4.91 -9.67
CA GLY A 111 -13.15 -4.58 -10.55
C GLY A 111 -14.28 -3.85 -9.82
N GLU A 112 -14.50 -4.16 -8.56
CA GLU A 112 -15.50 -3.51 -7.69
C GLU A 112 -15.24 -2.01 -7.50
N ILE A 113 -13.97 -1.56 -7.55
CA ILE A 113 -13.59 -0.14 -7.46
C ILE A 113 -14.25 0.70 -8.57
N VAL A 114 -14.45 0.10 -9.73
CA VAL A 114 -15.12 0.75 -10.88
C VAL A 114 -16.56 0.27 -11.07
N GLY A 115 -17.15 -0.35 -10.06
CA GLY A 115 -18.53 -0.87 -10.12
C GLY A 115 -18.71 -2.05 -11.07
N LYS A 116 -17.64 -2.80 -11.38
CA LYS A 116 -17.61 -3.90 -12.34
C LYS A 116 -16.99 -5.16 -11.73
N GLY A 117 -17.11 -6.29 -12.42
CA GLY A 117 -16.61 -7.57 -11.94
C GLY A 117 -15.16 -7.88 -12.31
N GLN A 118 -14.79 -9.14 -12.08
CA GLN A 118 -13.43 -9.67 -12.20
C GLN A 118 -12.75 -9.37 -13.56
N LYS A 119 -13.49 -9.47 -14.67
CA LYS A 119 -12.95 -9.18 -16.01
C LYS A 119 -12.40 -7.75 -16.11
N ALA A 120 -13.16 -6.78 -15.59
CA ALA A 120 -12.75 -5.37 -15.57
C ALA A 120 -11.51 -5.16 -14.69
N GLY A 121 -11.45 -5.78 -13.51
CA GLY A 121 -10.29 -5.72 -12.64
C GLY A 121 -9.01 -6.26 -13.31
N LYS A 122 -9.11 -7.37 -14.03
CA LYS A 122 -7.99 -7.94 -14.80
C LYS A 122 -7.51 -6.97 -15.90
N ILE A 123 -8.44 -6.35 -16.65
CA ILE A 123 -8.11 -5.37 -17.70
C ILE A 123 -7.43 -4.14 -17.08
N LEU A 124 -7.96 -3.63 -15.96
CA LEU A 124 -7.43 -2.47 -15.26
C LEU A 124 -5.98 -2.70 -14.79
N LYS A 125 -5.72 -3.83 -14.15
CA LYS A 125 -4.36 -4.23 -13.75
C LYS A 125 -3.41 -4.33 -14.94
N LYS A 126 -3.86 -4.94 -16.05
CA LYS A 126 -3.06 -5.08 -17.27
C LYS A 126 -2.71 -3.71 -17.87
N LYS A 127 -3.69 -2.80 -17.97
CA LYS A 127 -3.50 -1.43 -18.47
C LYS A 127 -2.51 -0.67 -17.60
N PHE A 128 -2.69 -0.67 -16.29
CA PHE A 128 -1.82 0.00 -15.34
C PHE A 128 -0.37 -0.49 -15.44
N LEU A 129 -0.15 -1.80 -15.49
CA LEU A 129 1.20 -2.38 -15.63
C LEU A 129 1.82 -2.12 -17.01
N ALA A 130 1.02 -1.88 -18.05
CA ALA A 130 1.51 -1.50 -19.36
C ALA A 130 2.03 -0.05 -19.36
N GLN A 131 1.39 0.84 -18.62
CA GLN A 131 1.80 2.24 -18.46
C GLN A 131 2.97 2.43 -17.48
N LEU A 132 3.22 1.46 -16.61
CA LEU A 132 4.31 1.49 -15.64
C LEU A 132 5.22 0.25 -15.81
N PRO A 133 6.07 0.20 -16.84
CA PRO A 133 6.94 -0.95 -17.11
C PRO A 133 7.89 -1.28 -15.96
N ALA A 134 8.43 -0.25 -15.27
CA ALA A 134 9.27 -0.39 -14.09
C ALA A 134 8.57 -1.19 -12.98
N LEU A 135 7.31 -0.87 -12.71
CA LEU A 135 6.50 -1.59 -11.71
C LEU A 135 6.27 -3.05 -12.11
N LYS A 136 6.04 -3.31 -13.40
CA LYS A 136 5.91 -4.68 -13.92
C LYS A 136 7.21 -5.48 -13.72
N GLN A 137 8.36 -4.87 -14.01
CA GLN A 137 9.68 -5.49 -13.83
C GLN A 137 9.96 -5.79 -12.36
N LEU A 138 9.80 -4.78 -11.49
CA LEU A 138 9.96 -4.92 -10.03
C LEU A 138 9.09 -6.07 -9.50
N ARG A 139 7.79 -6.04 -9.79
CA ARG A 139 6.84 -7.07 -9.35
C ARG A 139 7.27 -8.47 -9.78
N THR A 140 7.63 -8.64 -11.06
CA THR A 140 8.07 -9.94 -11.60
C THR A 140 9.34 -10.44 -10.90
N LYS A 141 10.33 -9.57 -10.68
CA LYS A 141 11.59 -9.92 -10.02
C LYS A 141 11.38 -10.32 -8.56
N VAL A 142 10.56 -9.55 -7.83
CA VAL A 142 10.23 -9.82 -6.42
C VAL A 142 9.45 -11.14 -6.28
N GLN A 143 8.49 -11.40 -7.18
CA GLN A 143 7.73 -12.65 -7.19
C GLN A 143 8.63 -13.86 -7.45
N LYS A 144 9.52 -13.80 -8.45
CA LYS A 144 10.49 -14.88 -8.73
C LYS A 144 11.40 -15.14 -7.54
N LYS A 145 11.91 -14.08 -6.89
CA LYS A 145 12.75 -14.21 -5.70
C LYS A 145 12.00 -14.83 -4.52
N ALA A 146 10.75 -14.43 -4.31
CA ALA A 146 9.90 -15.00 -3.27
C ALA A 146 9.57 -16.48 -3.53
N GLU A 147 9.33 -16.88 -4.78
CA GLU A 147 9.10 -18.29 -5.16
C GLU A 147 10.36 -19.15 -4.92
N ALA A 148 11.54 -18.63 -5.24
CA ALA A 148 12.80 -19.37 -5.08
C ALA A 148 13.25 -19.52 -3.62
N LEU A 149 13.02 -18.51 -2.78
CA LEU A 149 13.59 -18.41 -1.43
C LEU A 149 12.56 -18.54 -0.30
N GLY A 150 11.26 -18.52 -0.61
CA GLY A 150 10.17 -18.42 0.38
C GLY A 150 10.21 -17.11 1.17
N ALA A 151 11.04 -16.15 0.78
CA ALA A 151 11.28 -14.92 1.51
C ALA A 151 11.77 -13.80 0.57
N ILE A 152 11.70 -12.56 1.06
CA ILE A 152 12.36 -11.39 0.47
C ILE A 152 13.33 -10.79 1.48
N ILE A 153 14.20 -9.90 1.00
CA ILE A 153 15.08 -9.10 1.87
C ILE A 153 14.51 -7.67 1.92
N GLY A 154 14.21 -7.18 3.11
CA GLY A 154 13.76 -5.82 3.37
C GLY A 154 14.89 -4.79 3.17
N LEU A 155 14.57 -3.49 3.27
CA LEU A 155 15.56 -2.41 3.17
C LEU A 155 16.63 -2.47 4.26
N ASP A 156 16.26 -2.95 5.43
CA ASP A 156 17.14 -3.12 6.59
C ASP A 156 17.97 -4.43 6.56
N GLY A 157 17.92 -5.17 5.44
CA GLY A 157 18.63 -6.43 5.27
C GLY A 157 17.95 -7.65 5.90
N ARG A 158 16.82 -7.50 6.60
CA ARG A 158 16.11 -8.64 7.20
C ARG A 158 15.52 -9.56 6.14
N ARG A 159 15.58 -10.86 6.43
CA ARG A 159 14.84 -11.86 5.67
C ARG A 159 13.40 -11.95 6.16
N VAL A 160 12.45 -11.56 5.30
CA VAL A 160 11.01 -11.52 5.61
C VAL A 160 10.30 -12.66 4.88
N PRO A 161 9.66 -13.60 5.59
CA PRO A 161 8.93 -14.71 4.99
C PRO A 161 7.75 -14.20 4.13
N VAL A 162 7.53 -14.81 2.97
CA VAL A 162 6.44 -14.47 2.05
C VAL A 162 5.43 -15.60 1.99
N ARG A 163 4.18 -15.32 2.33
CA ARG A 163 3.10 -16.33 2.37
C ARG A 163 2.71 -16.86 0.99
N SER A 164 2.81 -16.01 -0.04
CA SER A 164 2.52 -16.38 -1.43
C SER A 164 3.17 -15.39 -2.39
N LYS A 165 3.39 -15.79 -3.65
CA LYS A 165 3.93 -14.90 -4.67
C LYS A 165 3.11 -13.61 -4.87
N HIS A 166 1.80 -13.69 -4.67
CA HIS A 166 0.92 -12.53 -4.82
C HIS A 166 1.13 -11.49 -3.71
N ALA A 167 1.55 -11.93 -2.53
CA ALA A 167 1.85 -11.05 -1.39
C ALA A 167 3.28 -10.48 -1.43
N ALA A 168 4.15 -10.93 -2.34
CA ALA A 168 5.57 -10.61 -2.33
C ALA A 168 5.85 -9.09 -2.42
N LEU A 169 5.19 -8.38 -3.34
CA LEU A 169 5.34 -6.93 -3.47
C LEU A 169 4.85 -6.20 -2.22
N ASN A 170 3.68 -6.58 -1.70
CA ASN A 170 3.14 -6.01 -0.46
C ASN A 170 4.10 -6.24 0.72
N THR A 171 4.61 -7.46 0.87
CA THR A 171 5.57 -7.79 1.93
C THR A 171 6.82 -6.93 1.82
N LEU A 172 7.35 -6.72 0.61
CA LEU A 172 8.51 -5.85 0.36
C LEU A 172 8.25 -4.42 0.82
N LEU A 173 7.13 -3.83 0.41
CA LEU A 173 6.79 -2.43 0.73
C LEU A 173 6.46 -2.21 2.21
N GLN A 174 5.86 -3.21 2.87
CA GLN A 174 5.52 -3.12 4.28
C GLN A 174 6.67 -3.44 5.23
N SER A 175 7.74 -4.06 4.74
CA SER A 175 8.95 -4.34 5.52
C SER A 175 10.05 -3.29 5.33
N ALA A 176 9.76 -2.26 4.58
CA ALA A 176 10.67 -1.15 4.32
C ALA A 176 10.65 -0.12 5.45
#